data_9bee70f2901492b1e98e6942f6408a90
#
_entry.id   9bee70f2901492b1e98e6942f6408a90
#
_cell.length_a   1.000
_cell.length_b   1.000
_cell.length_c   1.000
_cell.angle_alpha   90.00
_cell.angle_beta   90.00
_cell.angle_gamma   90.00
#
_symmetry.space_group_name_H-M   'P 1'
#
loop_
_entity.id
_entity.type
_entity.pdbx_description
1 polymer ?
#
loop_
_entity_poly.entity_id
_entity_poly.type
_entity_poly.pdbx_seq_one_letter_code
_entity_poly.pdbx_strand_id
1 'polypeptide(L)'
;MAVRALKLLTTLLAVVAAASQAEVESEAGWGMVTPDLLFAEGTAAYARGDWPGVVLSMERALRSRAALRALRLRCRTQCAADFPWELDPDWSPSPAQASGAAALRDLSFFGGLLRRAACLRRCLGPPAAHSLSEEMELEFRKRSPYNYLQVAYFKINKLEKAVAAAHTFFVGNPEHMEMQQNLDYYQTMSGVKEADFKDLETQPHMQEFRLGVRLYSEEQPQEAVPHLEAALQEYFVAYEECRALCEGPYDYDGYNYLEYNADLFQAITDHYIQVLNCKQNCVTELASHPSREKPFEDFLPSHYNYLQFAYYNIGNYTQAVECAKTYLLFFPNDEVMNQNLAYYAAMLGEEHTRSIGPRESAKEYRQRSLLEKELLFFAYDVFGIPFVDPDSWTPEEVIPKRLQEKQKSERETAVRISQEIGNLMKEIETLVEEKTKESLDVSRLTREGGPLLYEGISLTMNSKLLNGSQRVVMDGVISDHECQELQRLTNVAATSGDGYRGQTSPHTPNEKFYGVTVFKALKLGQEGKVPLQSAHLYYNVTEKVRRIMESYFRLDTPLYFSYSHLVCRTIGPRGPGREEG
;
A
#
# COMPACT_ATOMS: atom_id res chain seq x y z
N MET A 1 41.33 15.26 -13.48
CA MET A 1 40.06 15.25 -14.25
C MET A 1 38.83 15.23 -13.36
N ALA A 2 38.82 14.50 -12.26
CA ALA A 2 37.66 14.38 -11.35
C ALA A 2 37.19 15.71 -10.72
N VAL A 3 38.11 16.62 -10.33
CA VAL A 3 37.78 17.94 -9.72
C VAL A 3 37.12 18.90 -10.71
N ARG A 4 37.39 18.77 -12.02
CA ARG A 4 36.71 19.56 -13.06
C ARG A 4 35.30 19.01 -13.38
N ALA A 5 35.09 17.69 -13.31
CA ALA A 5 33.80 17.08 -13.49
C ALA A 5 32.83 17.41 -12.31
N LEU A 6 33.36 17.43 -11.08
CA LEU A 6 32.57 17.79 -9.90
C LEU A 6 32.13 19.25 -9.91
N LYS A 7 33.00 20.18 -10.37
CA LYS A 7 32.66 21.60 -10.54
C LYS A 7 31.64 21.83 -11.67
N LEU A 8 31.69 21.04 -12.73
CA LEU A 8 30.69 21.09 -13.82
C LEU A 8 29.34 20.56 -13.36
N LEU A 9 29.31 19.49 -12.55
CA LEU A 9 28.08 18.94 -11.98
C LEU A 9 27.42 19.91 -11.00
N THR A 10 28.19 20.54 -10.12
CA THR A 10 27.67 21.54 -9.18
C THR A 10 27.21 22.82 -9.88
N THR A 11 27.84 23.23 -10.98
CA THR A 11 27.34 24.37 -11.79
C THR A 11 26.10 23.98 -12.61
N LEU A 12 25.96 22.75 -13.12
CA LEU A 12 24.76 22.29 -13.81
C LEU A 12 23.57 22.18 -12.82
N LEU A 13 23.78 21.62 -11.64
CA LEU A 13 22.77 21.56 -10.57
C LEU A 13 22.34 22.97 -10.12
N ALA A 14 23.28 23.91 -9.99
CA ALA A 14 22.97 25.30 -9.67
C ALA A 14 22.21 26.01 -10.80
N VAL A 15 22.49 25.69 -12.07
CA VAL A 15 21.78 26.26 -13.23
C VAL A 15 20.37 25.66 -13.36
N VAL A 16 20.20 24.35 -13.12
CA VAL A 16 18.88 23.72 -13.10
C VAL A 16 18.05 24.23 -11.92
N ALA A 17 18.66 24.37 -10.74
CA ALA A 17 17.98 24.97 -9.58
C ALA A 17 17.64 26.45 -9.81
N ALA A 18 18.52 27.23 -10.49
CA ALA A 18 18.24 28.62 -10.83
C ALA A 18 17.18 28.76 -11.94
N ALA A 19 17.12 27.84 -12.90
CA ALA A 19 16.08 27.82 -13.92
C ALA A 19 14.71 27.48 -13.32
N SER A 20 14.63 26.48 -12.42
CA SER A 20 13.41 26.17 -11.68
C SER A 20 13.00 27.29 -10.71
N GLN A 21 13.97 28.02 -10.13
CA GLN A 21 13.69 29.21 -9.32
C GLN A 21 13.16 30.38 -10.16
N ALA A 22 13.68 30.61 -11.36
CA ALA A 22 13.22 31.66 -12.26
C ALA A 22 11.80 31.40 -12.79
N GLU A 23 11.43 30.14 -13.05
CA GLU A 23 10.05 29.78 -13.39
C GLU A 23 9.08 29.97 -12.21
N VAL A 24 9.48 29.60 -10.99
CA VAL A 24 8.68 29.81 -9.77
C VAL A 24 8.59 31.30 -9.39
N GLU A 25 9.66 32.08 -9.57
CA GLU A 25 9.63 33.54 -9.32
C GLU A 25 8.81 34.31 -10.36
N SER A 26 8.73 33.84 -11.61
CA SER A 26 7.88 34.46 -12.63
C SER A 26 6.39 34.16 -12.39
N GLU A 27 6.03 33.03 -11.78
CA GLU A 27 4.65 32.72 -11.40
C GLU A 27 4.25 33.34 -10.05
N ALA A 28 5.17 33.64 -9.15
CA ALA A 28 4.89 34.29 -7.87
C ALA A 28 4.37 35.73 -7.97
N GLY A 29 4.46 36.35 -9.15
CA GLY A 29 3.92 37.69 -9.43
C GLY A 29 2.43 37.71 -9.78
N TRP A 30 1.83 36.57 -10.10
CA TRP A 30 0.41 36.44 -10.38
C TRP A 30 -0.23 35.68 -9.21
N GLY A 31 -1.22 36.27 -8.53
CA GLY A 31 -1.88 35.65 -7.38
C GLY A 31 -2.15 34.16 -7.64
N MET A 32 -1.43 33.28 -6.93
CA MET A 32 -1.56 31.83 -7.11
C MET A 32 -3.01 31.44 -6.81
N VAL A 33 -3.72 30.96 -7.84
CA VAL A 33 -5.05 30.38 -7.66
C VAL A 33 -4.87 29.05 -6.92
N THR A 34 -5.65 28.87 -5.87
CA THR A 34 -5.54 27.69 -5.01
C THR A 34 -5.99 26.41 -5.71
N PRO A 35 -5.44 25.24 -5.36
CA PRO A 35 -5.74 23.98 -6.05
C PRO A 35 -7.22 23.59 -5.97
N ASP A 36 -7.92 23.93 -4.90
CA ASP A 36 -9.35 23.68 -4.67
C ASP A 36 -10.23 24.46 -5.66
N LEU A 37 -9.94 25.74 -5.86
CA LEU A 37 -10.67 26.56 -6.84
C LEU A 37 -10.45 26.04 -8.27
N LEU A 38 -9.21 25.67 -8.60
CA LEU A 38 -8.89 25.09 -9.92
C LEU A 38 -9.55 23.73 -10.13
N PHE A 39 -9.61 22.91 -9.09
CA PHE A 39 -10.32 21.63 -9.15
C PHE A 39 -11.83 21.83 -9.35
N ALA A 40 -12.45 22.76 -8.61
CA ALA A 40 -13.85 23.10 -8.77
C ALA A 40 -14.16 23.66 -10.18
N GLU A 41 -13.28 24.49 -10.74
CA GLU A 41 -13.39 24.98 -12.11
C GLU A 41 -13.31 23.84 -13.13
N GLY A 42 -12.38 22.89 -12.92
CA GLY A 42 -12.23 21.70 -13.77
C GLY A 42 -13.45 20.78 -13.73
N THR A 43 -14.04 20.54 -12.56
CA THR A 43 -15.29 19.75 -12.44
C THR A 43 -16.47 20.47 -13.08
N ALA A 44 -16.58 21.79 -12.95
CA ALA A 44 -17.60 22.58 -13.64
C ALA A 44 -17.42 22.56 -15.16
N ALA A 45 -16.19 22.63 -15.68
CA ALA A 45 -15.88 22.47 -17.09
C ALA A 45 -16.27 21.06 -17.61
N TYR A 46 -16.00 20.04 -16.82
CA TYR A 46 -16.38 18.65 -17.14
C TYR A 46 -17.91 18.52 -17.29
N ALA A 47 -18.67 19.06 -16.36
CA ALA A 47 -20.13 19.04 -16.41
C ALA A 47 -20.69 19.74 -17.65
N ARG A 48 -19.99 20.75 -18.18
CA ARG A 48 -20.37 21.45 -19.43
C ARG A 48 -19.88 20.78 -20.71
N GLY A 49 -19.02 19.76 -20.60
CA GLY A 49 -18.38 19.10 -21.75
C GLY A 49 -17.26 19.95 -22.38
N ASP A 50 -16.73 20.94 -21.67
CA ASP A 50 -15.57 21.74 -22.09
C ASP A 50 -14.27 21.01 -21.81
N TRP A 51 -13.91 20.08 -22.69
CA TRP A 51 -12.75 19.21 -22.51
C TRP A 51 -11.41 19.96 -22.45
N PRO A 52 -11.15 20.99 -23.29
CA PRO A 52 -9.95 21.82 -23.13
C PRO A 52 -9.90 22.55 -21.80
N GLY A 53 -11.03 23.06 -21.30
CA GLY A 53 -11.16 23.68 -19.98
C GLY A 53 -10.86 22.72 -18.85
N VAL A 54 -11.35 21.47 -18.92
CA VAL A 54 -11.03 20.41 -17.95
C VAL A 54 -9.52 20.19 -17.88
N VAL A 55 -8.86 19.98 -19.04
CA VAL A 55 -7.42 19.75 -19.09
C VAL A 55 -6.66 20.91 -18.46
N LEU A 56 -7.00 22.14 -18.85
CA LEU A 56 -6.33 23.34 -18.35
C LEU A 56 -6.46 23.46 -16.83
N SER A 57 -7.68 23.35 -16.30
CA SER A 57 -7.94 23.56 -14.86
C SER A 57 -7.39 22.42 -14.01
N MET A 58 -7.51 21.16 -14.42
CA MET A 58 -6.99 20.01 -13.68
C MET A 58 -5.45 19.95 -13.69
N GLU A 59 -4.79 20.19 -14.85
CA GLU A 59 -3.32 20.29 -14.90
C GLU A 59 -2.81 21.46 -14.04
N ARG A 60 -3.51 22.59 -14.03
CA ARG A 60 -3.17 23.74 -13.17
C ARG A 60 -3.38 23.41 -11.69
N ALA A 61 -4.44 22.69 -11.33
CA ALA A 61 -4.68 22.25 -9.96
C ALA A 61 -3.54 21.37 -9.44
N LEU A 62 -3.12 20.38 -10.23
CA LEU A 62 -1.98 19.50 -9.89
C LEU A 62 -0.66 20.31 -9.76
N ARG A 63 -0.38 21.21 -10.70
CA ARG A 63 0.82 22.08 -10.65
C ARG A 63 0.77 23.05 -9.47
N SER A 64 -0.37 23.68 -9.19
CA SER A 64 -0.54 24.56 -8.03
C SER A 64 -0.31 23.82 -6.71
N ARG A 65 -0.84 22.60 -6.58
CA ARG A 65 -0.59 21.73 -5.41
C ARG A 65 0.89 21.39 -5.26
N ALA A 66 1.55 21.00 -6.34
CA ALA A 66 2.99 20.69 -6.34
C ALA A 66 3.83 21.93 -5.98
N ALA A 67 3.50 23.11 -6.52
CA ALA A 67 4.19 24.36 -6.23
C ALA A 67 4.01 24.79 -4.76
N LEU A 68 2.80 24.65 -4.19
CA LEU A 68 2.55 24.92 -2.78
C LEU A 68 3.33 23.95 -1.87
N ARG A 69 3.39 22.67 -2.23
CA ARG A 69 4.20 21.69 -1.51
C ARG A 69 5.68 22.07 -1.54
N ALA A 70 6.22 22.40 -2.72
CA ALA A 70 7.62 22.80 -2.89
C ALA A 70 7.94 24.09 -2.11
N LEU A 71 7.04 25.08 -2.10
CA LEU A 71 7.19 26.31 -1.32
C LEU A 71 7.21 26.01 0.18
N ARG A 72 6.27 25.20 0.67
CA ARG A 72 6.22 24.77 2.08
C ARG A 72 7.50 24.03 2.46
N LEU A 73 7.96 23.09 1.64
CA LEU A 73 9.20 22.35 1.86
C LEU A 73 10.40 23.30 1.96
N ARG A 74 10.58 24.18 0.98
CA ARG A 74 11.67 25.18 0.97
C ARG A 74 11.67 26.07 2.22
N CYS A 75 10.51 26.63 2.58
CA CYS A 75 10.40 27.48 3.76
C CYS A 75 10.70 26.72 5.05
N ARG A 76 10.23 25.48 5.18
CA ARG A 76 10.46 24.67 6.37
C ARG A 76 11.91 24.26 6.50
N THR A 77 12.52 23.80 5.42
CA THR A 77 13.95 23.43 5.40
C THR A 77 14.83 24.62 5.71
N GLN A 78 14.58 25.79 5.10
CA GLN A 78 15.36 27.00 5.35
C GLN A 78 15.19 27.48 6.80
N CYS A 79 13.96 27.60 7.29
CA CYS A 79 13.74 28.06 8.67
C CYS A 79 14.22 27.04 9.71
N ALA A 80 14.27 25.75 9.39
CA ALA A 80 14.89 24.73 10.24
C ALA A 80 16.42 24.91 10.33
N ALA A 81 17.07 25.19 9.21
CA ALA A 81 18.50 25.43 9.17
C ALA A 81 18.89 26.74 9.88
N ASP A 82 18.11 27.81 9.69
CA ASP A 82 18.36 29.11 10.32
C ASP A 82 18.12 29.11 11.85
N PHE A 83 17.20 28.28 12.31
CA PHE A 83 16.79 28.17 13.72
C PHE A 83 16.69 26.71 14.14
N PRO A 84 17.82 25.98 14.27
CA PRO A 84 17.82 24.61 14.76
C PRO A 84 17.36 24.58 16.22
N TRP A 85 16.54 23.57 16.53
CA TRP A 85 16.03 23.33 17.91
C TRP A 85 16.38 21.94 18.41
N GLU A 86 17.16 21.19 17.63
CA GLU A 86 17.67 19.89 18.03
C GLU A 86 18.65 20.08 19.19
N LEU A 87 18.44 19.32 20.25
CA LEU A 87 19.38 19.25 21.36
C LEU A 87 20.69 18.68 20.83
N ASP A 88 21.80 19.35 21.07
CA ASP A 88 23.13 18.85 20.76
C ASP A 88 23.33 17.51 21.49
N PRO A 89 23.51 16.39 20.79
CA PRO A 89 23.66 15.08 21.41
C PRO A 89 24.91 14.96 22.31
N ASP A 90 25.91 15.80 22.09
CA ASP A 90 27.15 15.84 22.88
C ASP A 90 27.02 16.72 24.13
N TRP A 91 25.83 17.26 24.37
CA TRP A 91 25.64 18.14 25.50
C TRP A 91 25.50 17.39 26.82
N SER A 92 26.57 17.30 27.59
CA SER A 92 26.58 16.95 29.02
C SER A 92 26.77 18.17 29.90
N PRO A 93 25.87 18.47 30.85
CA PRO A 93 26.04 19.62 31.73
C PRO A 93 27.23 19.42 32.66
N SER A 94 28.21 20.35 32.60
CA SER A 94 29.25 20.42 33.64
C SER A 94 28.60 20.86 34.96
N PRO A 95 28.89 20.20 36.10
CA PRO A 95 28.24 20.46 37.38
C PRO A 95 28.42 21.88 37.94
N ALA A 96 29.40 22.63 37.45
CA ALA A 96 29.73 23.96 37.98
C ALA A 96 28.95 25.13 37.36
N GLN A 97 28.14 24.88 36.33
CA GLN A 97 27.39 25.93 35.60
C GLN A 97 25.86 25.83 35.81
N ALA A 98 25.39 25.03 36.78
CA ALA A 98 24.03 24.47 36.78
C ALA A 98 22.90 25.46 37.10
N SER A 99 23.09 26.56 37.80
CA SER A 99 21.91 27.33 38.29
C SER A 99 21.52 28.55 37.45
N GLY A 100 22.47 29.20 36.76
CA GLY A 100 22.16 30.34 35.87
C GLY A 100 22.03 29.96 34.42
N ALA A 101 22.79 28.96 34.01
CA ALA A 101 22.82 28.49 32.62
C ALA A 101 21.58 27.68 32.19
N ALA A 102 20.88 27.02 33.15
CA ALA A 102 19.66 26.29 32.86
C ALA A 102 18.50 27.21 32.41
N ALA A 103 18.28 28.31 33.17
CA ALA A 103 17.23 29.27 32.81
C ALA A 103 17.53 29.99 31.46
N LEU A 104 18.79 30.24 31.15
CA LEU A 104 19.20 30.82 29.85
C LEU A 104 18.99 29.85 28.69
N ARG A 105 19.05 28.53 28.93
CA ARG A 105 18.81 27.50 27.92
C ARG A 105 17.31 27.35 27.59
N ASP A 106 16.46 27.32 28.62
CA ASP A 106 15.02 27.31 28.41
C ASP A 106 14.61 28.53 27.58
N LEU A 107 15.12 29.70 27.91
CA LEU A 107 14.88 30.92 27.14
C LEU A 107 15.45 30.83 25.71
N SER A 108 16.60 30.20 25.51
CA SER A 108 17.21 30.01 24.19
C SER A 108 16.37 29.06 23.34
N PHE A 109 15.90 27.95 23.91
CA PHE A 109 15.01 26.99 23.25
C PHE A 109 13.70 27.65 22.81
N PHE A 110 12.99 28.30 23.74
CA PHE A 110 11.74 29.01 23.42
C PHE A 110 11.97 30.16 22.43
N GLY A 111 13.07 30.91 22.57
CA GLY A 111 13.45 31.95 21.62
C GLY A 111 13.73 31.41 20.23
N GLY A 112 14.36 30.25 20.12
CA GLY A 112 14.57 29.53 18.86
C GLY A 112 13.26 29.14 18.21
N LEU A 113 12.36 28.54 18.99
CA LEU A 113 11.03 28.10 18.56
C LEU A 113 10.19 29.25 18.00
N LEU A 114 10.13 30.38 18.74
CA LEU A 114 9.38 31.57 18.32
C LEU A 114 9.98 32.21 17.08
N ARG A 115 11.32 32.28 16.96
CA ARG A 115 12.00 32.78 15.76
C ARG A 115 11.75 31.91 14.54
N ARG A 116 11.75 30.57 14.72
CA ARG A 116 11.41 29.62 13.65
C ARG A 116 9.96 29.80 13.21
N ALA A 117 9.00 29.91 14.13
CA ALA A 117 7.60 30.17 13.81
C ALA A 117 7.42 31.52 13.07
N ALA A 118 8.13 32.56 13.48
CA ALA A 118 8.12 33.87 12.80
C ALA A 118 8.77 33.80 11.41
N CYS A 119 9.84 33.00 11.22
CA CYS A 119 10.45 32.72 9.93
C CYS A 119 9.44 32.04 8.99
N LEU A 120 8.80 30.96 9.43
CA LEU A 120 7.79 30.22 8.66
C LEU A 120 6.65 31.13 8.22
N ARG A 121 6.10 31.94 9.13
CA ARG A 121 5.02 32.88 8.80
C ARG A 121 5.41 33.87 7.72
N ARG A 122 6.65 34.40 7.78
CA ARG A 122 7.16 35.36 6.77
C ARG A 122 7.43 34.70 5.43
N CYS A 123 8.02 33.49 5.43
CA CYS A 123 8.38 32.78 4.23
C CYS A 123 7.13 32.28 3.46
N LEU A 124 6.18 31.71 4.17
CA LEU A 124 4.99 31.10 3.55
C LEU A 124 4.07 32.15 2.90
N GLY A 125 3.91 33.31 3.54
CA GLY A 125 2.97 34.33 3.06
C GLY A 125 1.51 33.85 2.97
N PRO A 126 0.58 34.73 2.53
CA PRO A 126 -0.85 34.40 2.48
C PRO A 126 -1.23 33.20 1.59
N PRO A 127 -0.65 33.01 0.38
CA PRO A 127 -1.04 31.91 -0.48
C PRO A 127 -0.69 30.53 0.06
N ALA A 128 0.45 30.40 0.74
CA ALA A 128 0.89 29.13 1.28
C ALA A 128 0.34 28.83 2.69
N ALA A 129 -0.26 29.84 3.33
CA ALA A 129 -1.02 29.69 4.56
C ALA A 129 -2.42 29.06 4.32
N HIS A 130 -2.88 29.03 3.05
CA HIS A 130 -4.13 28.35 2.69
C HIS A 130 -3.99 26.84 2.92
N SER A 131 -4.81 26.30 3.81
CA SER A 131 -4.98 24.86 3.98
C SER A 131 -6.13 24.38 3.12
N LEU A 132 -5.94 23.30 2.38
CA LEU A 132 -7.02 22.61 1.70
C LEU A 132 -7.94 21.97 2.75
N SER A 133 -9.24 21.90 2.46
CA SER A 133 -10.15 21.12 3.30
C SER A 133 -9.76 19.63 3.26
N GLU A 134 -10.09 18.89 4.31
CA GLU A 134 -9.82 17.46 4.40
C GLU A 134 -10.45 16.69 3.23
N GLU A 135 -11.65 17.07 2.81
CA GLU A 135 -12.31 16.49 1.65
C GLU A 135 -11.51 16.71 0.37
N MET A 136 -10.95 17.90 0.19
CA MET A 136 -10.16 18.24 -1.00
C MET A 136 -8.80 17.53 -0.99
N GLU A 137 -8.15 17.42 0.17
CA GLU A 137 -6.93 16.62 0.32
C GLU A 137 -7.21 15.14 0.02
N LEU A 138 -8.37 14.60 0.42
CA LEU A 138 -8.79 13.25 0.10
C LEU A 138 -8.97 13.04 -1.42
N GLU A 139 -9.59 14.01 -2.12
CA GLU A 139 -9.74 13.94 -3.58
C GLU A 139 -8.39 13.90 -4.30
N PHE A 140 -7.44 14.73 -3.90
CA PHE A 140 -6.08 14.66 -4.43
C PHE A 140 -5.34 13.38 -4.05
N ARG A 141 -5.56 12.86 -2.84
CA ARG A 141 -4.98 11.58 -2.40
C ARG A 141 -5.53 10.39 -3.19
N LYS A 142 -6.83 10.42 -3.51
CA LYS A 142 -7.49 9.46 -4.41
C LYS A 142 -7.10 9.64 -5.88
N ARG A 143 -6.28 10.65 -6.20
CA ARG A 143 -5.89 10.96 -7.58
C ARG A 143 -7.06 11.29 -8.50
N SER A 144 -8.16 11.83 -7.96
CA SER A 144 -9.38 12.17 -8.71
C SER A 144 -9.15 13.10 -9.90
N PRO A 145 -8.22 14.10 -9.89
CA PRO A 145 -7.91 14.90 -11.07
C PRO A 145 -7.56 14.08 -12.31
N TYR A 146 -6.88 12.94 -12.14
CA TYR A 146 -6.49 12.07 -13.27
C TYR A 146 -7.68 11.33 -13.88
N ASN A 147 -8.72 11.04 -13.09
CA ASN A 147 -9.96 10.47 -13.64
C ASN A 147 -10.67 11.45 -14.59
N TYR A 148 -10.72 12.74 -14.26
CA TYR A 148 -11.24 13.77 -15.15
C TYR A 148 -10.34 13.98 -16.37
N LEU A 149 -9.02 14.00 -16.17
CA LEU A 149 -8.03 14.20 -17.22
C LEU A 149 -8.07 13.09 -18.26
N GLN A 150 -8.21 11.81 -17.85
CA GLN A 150 -8.24 10.70 -18.80
C GLN A 150 -9.40 10.83 -19.79
N VAL A 151 -10.60 11.20 -19.32
CA VAL A 151 -11.76 11.42 -20.20
C VAL A 151 -11.51 12.61 -21.13
N ALA A 152 -11.04 13.72 -20.57
CA ALA A 152 -10.81 14.94 -21.35
C ALA A 152 -9.73 14.74 -22.43
N TYR A 153 -8.60 14.09 -22.10
CA TYR A 153 -7.56 13.75 -23.07
C TYR A 153 -8.07 12.80 -24.17
N PHE A 154 -8.88 11.82 -23.81
CA PHE A 154 -9.49 10.93 -24.78
C PHE A 154 -10.40 11.70 -25.75
N LYS A 155 -11.24 12.60 -25.24
CA LYS A 155 -12.15 13.42 -26.08
C LYS A 155 -11.44 14.39 -27.01
N ILE A 156 -10.24 14.86 -26.65
CA ILE A 156 -9.40 15.72 -27.51
C ILE A 156 -8.34 14.92 -28.31
N ASN A 157 -8.49 13.60 -28.37
CA ASN A 157 -7.64 12.68 -29.13
C ASN A 157 -6.14 12.68 -28.73
N LYS A 158 -5.84 12.85 -27.44
CA LYS A 158 -4.49 12.73 -26.86
C LYS A 158 -4.35 11.39 -26.14
N LEU A 159 -4.31 10.29 -26.89
CA LEU A 159 -4.39 8.93 -26.36
C LEU A 159 -3.26 8.59 -25.36
N GLU A 160 -2.00 8.91 -25.68
CA GLU A 160 -0.87 8.68 -24.77
C GLU A 160 -1.12 9.30 -23.37
N LYS A 161 -1.58 10.56 -23.33
CA LYS A 161 -1.88 11.23 -22.07
C LYS A 161 -3.12 10.65 -21.37
N ALA A 162 -4.13 10.22 -22.16
CA ALA A 162 -5.32 9.59 -21.59
C ALA A 162 -4.97 8.28 -20.90
N VAL A 163 -4.14 7.44 -21.53
CA VAL A 163 -3.66 6.17 -20.97
C VAL A 163 -2.84 6.40 -19.70
N ALA A 164 -1.88 7.32 -19.74
CA ALA A 164 -1.07 7.65 -18.56
C ALA A 164 -1.92 8.16 -17.39
N ALA A 165 -2.91 9.04 -17.64
CA ALA A 165 -3.82 9.53 -16.61
C ALA A 165 -4.72 8.42 -16.07
N ALA A 166 -5.29 7.57 -16.93
CA ALA A 166 -6.09 6.42 -16.52
C ALA A 166 -5.29 5.45 -15.65
N HIS A 167 -4.06 5.13 -16.06
CA HIS A 167 -3.18 4.25 -15.31
C HIS A 167 -2.79 4.86 -13.95
N THR A 168 -2.45 6.15 -13.91
CA THR A 168 -2.13 6.86 -12.66
C THR A 168 -3.30 6.83 -11.67
N PHE A 169 -4.53 7.04 -12.16
CA PHE A 169 -5.72 6.93 -11.31
C PHE A 169 -5.93 5.50 -10.82
N PHE A 170 -5.83 4.51 -11.71
CA PHE A 170 -6.08 3.10 -11.38
C PHE A 170 -5.08 2.54 -10.37
N VAL A 171 -3.80 2.93 -10.45
CA VAL A 171 -2.79 2.54 -9.43
C VAL A 171 -3.21 2.98 -8.03
N GLY A 172 -3.81 4.17 -7.89
CA GLY A 172 -4.33 4.64 -6.61
C GLY A 172 -5.70 4.06 -6.21
N ASN A 173 -6.44 3.49 -7.17
CA ASN A 173 -7.80 2.98 -6.98
C ASN A 173 -8.00 1.64 -7.71
N PRO A 174 -7.32 0.56 -7.29
CA PRO A 174 -7.33 -0.72 -8.01
C PRO A 174 -8.71 -1.41 -8.01
N GLU A 175 -9.60 -1.04 -7.10
CA GLU A 175 -10.97 -1.56 -7.02
C GLU A 175 -11.96 -0.86 -7.98
N HIS A 176 -11.48 0.14 -8.75
CA HIS A 176 -12.34 0.93 -9.65
C HIS A 176 -12.55 0.20 -10.98
N MET A 177 -13.62 -0.62 -11.05
CA MET A 177 -13.92 -1.50 -12.17
C MET A 177 -14.06 -0.79 -13.53
N GLU A 178 -14.68 0.40 -13.54
CA GLU A 178 -14.85 1.17 -14.78
C GLU A 178 -13.49 1.63 -15.34
N MET A 179 -12.54 1.98 -14.48
CA MET A 179 -11.21 2.38 -14.92
C MET A 179 -10.42 1.19 -15.45
N GLN A 180 -10.59 0.02 -14.86
CA GLN A 180 -10.00 -1.21 -15.38
C GLN A 180 -10.51 -1.50 -16.80
N GLN A 181 -11.82 -1.40 -17.02
CA GLN A 181 -12.42 -1.57 -18.35
C GLN A 181 -11.90 -0.53 -19.36
N ASN A 182 -11.70 0.71 -18.91
CA ASN A 182 -11.13 1.75 -19.76
C ASN A 182 -9.67 1.42 -20.16
N LEU A 183 -8.86 0.91 -19.21
CA LEU A 183 -7.49 0.50 -19.48
C LEU A 183 -7.43 -0.70 -20.44
N ASP A 184 -8.29 -1.70 -20.24
CA ASP A 184 -8.42 -2.85 -21.14
C ASP A 184 -8.80 -2.38 -22.56
N TYR A 185 -9.72 -1.42 -22.67
CA TYR A 185 -10.11 -0.81 -23.93
C TYR A 185 -8.93 -0.07 -24.59
N TYR A 186 -8.17 0.72 -23.83
CA TYR A 186 -7.01 1.44 -24.35
C TYR A 186 -5.93 0.48 -24.86
N GLN A 187 -5.72 -0.68 -24.25
CA GLN A 187 -4.77 -1.69 -24.75
C GLN A 187 -5.13 -2.21 -26.14
N THR A 188 -6.41 -2.20 -26.52
CA THR A 188 -6.87 -2.64 -27.84
C THR A 188 -6.74 -1.56 -28.92
N MET A 189 -6.45 -0.31 -28.53
CA MET A 189 -6.43 0.81 -29.47
C MET A 189 -5.13 0.88 -30.28
N SER A 190 -5.26 1.13 -31.56
CA SER A 190 -4.12 1.39 -32.44
C SER A 190 -3.40 2.67 -32.03
N GLY A 191 -2.08 2.61 -31.83
CA GLY A 191 -1.24 3.74 -31.46
C GLY A 191 -0.91 3.85 -29.98
N VAL A 192 -1.50 3.03 -29.12
CA VAL A 192 -1.15 2.91 -27.71
C VAL A 192 -0.02 1.91 -27.54
N LYS A 193 0.99 2.28 -26.78
CA LYS A 193 2.19 1.46 -26.47
C LYS A 193 2.18 1.06 -24.99
N GLU A 194 2.85 -0.02 -24.66
CA GLU A 194 3.02 -0.43 -23.25
C GLU A 194 3.67 0.66 -22.40
N ALA A 195 4.60 1.44 -22.96
CA ALA A 195 5.26 2.56 -22.29
C ALA A 195 4.32 3.73 -21.93
N ASP A 196 3.11 3.78 -22.49
CA ASP A 196 2.12 4.82 -22.19
C ASP A 196 1.40 4.53 -20.86
N PHE A 197 1.43 3.26 -20.39
CA PHE A 197 0.89 2.84 -19.09
C PHE A 197 1.87 3.16 -17.98
N LYS A 198 2.04 4.44 -17.68
CA LYS A 198 2.93 4.95 -16.64
C LYS A 198 2.15 5.62 -15.52
N ASP A 199 2.64 5.47 -14.31
CA ASP A 199 2.12 6.19 -13.15
C ASP A 199 2.86 7.53 -13.00
N LEU A 200 2.14 8.64 -13.16
CA LEU A 200 2.68 10.00 -13.10
C LEU A 200 2.94 10.49 -11.66
N GLU A 201 2.41 9.77 -10.67
CA GLU A 201 2.58 10.05 -9.23
C GLU A 201 3.54 9.05 -8.56
N THR A 202 4.26 8.26 -9.34
CA THR A 202 5.20 7.27 -8.80
C THR A 202 6.33 7.98 -8.06
N GLN A 203 6.59 7.52 -6.84
CA GLN A 203 7.72 8.01 -6.05
C GLN A 203 9.03 7.39 -6.56
N PRO A 204 10.09 8.20 -6.83
CA PRO A 204 11.33 7.70 -7.42
C PRO A 204 11.97 6.56 -6.63
N HIS A 205 12.08 6.69 -5.30
CA HIS A 205 12.68 5.65 -4.45
C HIS A 205 11.96 4.31 -4.55
N MET A 206 10.61 4.32 -4.62
CA MET A 206 9.82 3.09 -4.73
C MET A 206 9.95 2.46 -6.13
N GLN A 207 10.03 3.29 -7.16
CA GLN A 207 10.24 2.81 -8.54
C GLN A 207 11.59 2.12 -8.68
N GLU A 208 12.66 2.79 -8.25
CA GLU A 208 14.02 2.25 -8.29
C GLU A 208 14.15 0.98 -7.43
N PHE A 209 13.57 0.97 -6.24
CA PHE A 209 13.55 -0.22 -5.38
C PHE A 209 12.87 -1.42 -6.04
N ARG A 210 11.68 -1.24 -6.60
CA ARG A 210 10.94 -2.32 -7.26
C ARG A 210 11.68 -2.84 -8.50
N LEU A 211 12.30 -1.96 -9.27
CA LEU A 211 13.11 -2.34 -10.42
C LEU A 211 14.35 -3.12 -9.97
N GLY A 212 15.06 -2.61 -8.96
CA GLY A 212 16.24 -3.29 -8.40
C GLY A 212 15.92 -4.68 -7.84
N VAL A 213 14.81 -4.83 -7.10
CA VAL A 213 14.35 -6.13 -6.57
C VAL A 213 13.94 -7.09 -7.69
N ARG A 214 13.32 -6.59 -8.76
CA ARG A 214 12.96 -7.42 -9.93
C ARG A 214 14.22 -7.94 -10.61
N LEU A 215 15.18 -7.07 -10.94
CA LEU A 215 16.46 -7.45 -11.56
C LEU A 215 17.26 -8.41 -10.68
N TYR A 216 17.22 -8.19 -9.36
CA TYR A 216 17.80 -9.13 -8.39
C TYR A 216 17.15 -10.51 -8.48
N SER A 217 15.82 -10.59 -8.60
CA SER A 217 15.07 -11.85 -8.71
C SER A 217 15.29 -12.54 -10.06
N GLU A 218 15.64 -11.78 -11.11
CA GLU A 218 16.01 -12.26 -12.44
C GLU A 218 17.50 -12.68 -12.53
N GLU A 219 18.21 -12.76 -11.41
CA GLU A 219 19.63 -13.12 -11.32
C GLU A 219 20.57 -12.16 -12.09
N GLN A 220 20.21 -10.87 -12.14
CA GLN A 220 20.99 -9.81 -12.80
C GLN A 220 21.58 -8.82 -11.77
N PRO A 221 22.50 -9.25 -10.90
CA PRO A 221 22.98 -8.41 -9.78
C PRO A 221 23.74 -7.16 -10.25
N GLN A 222 24.44 -7.22 -11.40
CA GLN A 222 25.17 -6.07 -11.95
C GLN A 222 24.23 -4.92 -12.33
N GLU A 223 23.03 -5.23 -12.82
CA GLU A 223 22.01 -4.24 -13.16
C GLU A 223 21.16 -3.86 -11.95
N ALA A 224 20.95 -4.77 -10.98
CA ALA A 224 20.18 -4.52 -9.77
C ALA A 224 20.85 -3.52 -8.82
N VAL A 225 22.18 -3.60 -8.64
CA VAL A 225 22.94 -2.73 -7.71
C VAL A 225 22.73 -1.24 -7.96
N PRO A 226 22.92 -0.69 -9.18
CA PRO A 226 22.73 0.74 -9.40
C PRO A 226 21.30 1.20 -9.08
N HIS A 227 20.28 0.40 -9.34
CA HIS A 227 18.89 0.72 -9.01
C HIS A 227 18.62 0.69 -7.50
N LEU A 228 19.14 -0.30 -6.78
CA LEU A 228 19.02 -0.36 -5.32
C LEU A 228 19.78 0.78 -4.62
N GLU A 229 20.95 1.19 -5.14
CA GLU A 229 21.69 2.35 -4.61
C GLU A 229 20.94 3.67 -4.92
N ALA A 230 20.38 3.81 -6.12
CA ALA A 230 19.55 4.95 -6.46
C ALA A 230 18.30 5.01 -5.57
N ALA A 231 17.67 3.85 -5.31
CA ALA A 231 16.53 3.75 -4.41
C ALA A 231 16.85 4.27 -3.00
N LEU A 232 18.03 3.92 -2.46
CA LEU A 232 18.48 4.42 -1.16
C LEU A 232 18.68 5.94 -1.15
N GLN A 233 19.31 6.48 -2.18
CA GLN A 233 19.56 7.92 -2.28
C GLN A 233 18.22 8.69 -2.34
N GLU A 234 17.32 8.27 -3.21
CA GLU A 234 15.99 8.86 -3.35
C GLU A 234 15.14 8.67 -2.08
N TYR A 235 15.29 7.54 -1.38
CA TYR A 235 14.62 7.31 -0.10
C TYR A 235 15.04 8.32 0.96
N PHE A 236 16.34 8.56 1.14
CA PHE A 236 16.80 9.53 2.12
C PHE A 236 16.35 10.96 1.76
N VAL A 237 16.35 11.34 0.48
CA VAL A 237 15.82 12.63 0.03
C VAL A 237 14.33 12.73 0.38
N ALA A 238 13.53 11.74 0.01
CA ALA A 238 12.09 11.70 0.29
C ALA A 238 11.80 11.68 1.80
N TYR A 239 12.64 11.00 2.59
CA TYR A 239 12.54 10.94 4.03
C TYR A 239 12.75 12.32 4.68
N GLU A 240 13.79 13.04 4.30
CA GLU A 240 14.02 14.41 4.82
C GLU A 240 12.92 15.39 4.35
N GLU A 241 12.43 15.26 3.12
CA GLU A 241 11.30 16.05 2.64
C GLU A 241 10.01 15.79 3.45
N CYS A 242 9.67 14.51 3.69
CA CYS A 242 8.53 14.14 4.51
C CYS A 242 8.65 14.73 5.91
N ARG A 243 9.81 14.55 6.56
CA ARG A 243 10.09 15.08 7.89
C ARG A 243 9.98 16.61 7.96
N ALA A 244 10.50 17.33 6.97
CA ALA A 244 10.34 18.77 6.88
C ALA A 244 8.88 19.19 6.73
N LEU A 245 8.07 18.40 6.00
CA LEU A 245 6.63 18.66 5.85
C LEU A 245 5.81 18.36 7.10
N CYS A 246 6.33 17.64 8.08
CA CYS A 246 5.70 17.48 9.40
C CYS A 246 5.72 18.77 10.24
N GLU A 247 6.62 19.69 9.96
CA GLU A 247 6.71 20.96 10.67
C GLU A 247 5.70 21.95 10.08
N GLY A 248 4.68 22.27 10.81
CA GLY A 248 3.63 23.15 10.35
C GLY A 248 2.88 23.85 11.47
N PRO A 249 1.88 24.66 11.17
CA PRO A 249 0.99 25.18 12.17
C PRO A 249 0.29 24.01 12.88
N TYR A 250 0.11 24.17 14.19
CA TYR A 250 -0.62 23.21 15.00
C TYR A 250 -2.08 23.16 14.53
N ASP A 251 -2.61 21.97 14.35
CA ASP A 251 -4.02 21.75 14.11
C ASP A 251 -4.74 21.64 15.46
N TYR A 252 -5.57 22.63 15.72
CA TYR A 252 -6.34 22.69 16.95
C TYR A 252 -7.79 22.21 16.73
N ASP A 253 -8.12 21.68 15.57
CA ASP A 253 -9.45 21.12 15.33
C ASP A 253 -9.71 19.94 16.28
N GLY A 254 -10.76 20.07 17.07
CA GLY A 254 -11.13 19.08 18.10
C GLY A 254 -10.85 19.53 19.54
N TYR A 255 -10.10 20.60 19.78
CA TYR A 255 -9.99 21.20 21.10
C TYR A 255 -11.04 22.29 21.30
N ASN A 256 -11.89 22.12 22.31
CA ASN A 256 -12.82 23.18 22.71
C ASN A 256 -12.08 24.23 23.54
N TYR A 257 -11.54 25.25 22.87
CA TYR A 257 -10.78 26.33 23.51
C TYR A 257 -11.54 27.11 24.59
N LEU A 258 -12.86 27.08 24.57
CA LEU A 258 -13.67 27.75 25.59
C LEU A 258 -13.63 26.99 26.91
N GLU A 259 -13.35 25.69 26.90
CA GLU A 259 -13.30 24.82 28.08
C GLU A 259 -11.86 24.41 28.46
N TYR A 260 -10.92 24.44 27.52
CA TYR A 260 -9.54 24.00 27.71
C TYR A 260 -8.59 25.19 27.73
N ASN A 261 -8.12 25.55 28.89
CA ASN A 261 -7.15 26.62 29.08
C ASN A 261 -5.73 26.03 29.19
N ALA A 262 -5.17 25.57 28.07
CA ALA A 262 -3.80 25.07 28.01
C ALA A 262 -2.82 26.22 28.27
N ASP A 263 -1.85 26.01 29.09
CA ASP A 263 -0.73 26.93 29.19
C ASP A 263 0.21 26.83 28.00
N LEU A 264 1.08 27.82 27.83
CA LEU A 264 2.01 27.88 26.69
C LEU A 264 2.93 26.65 26.63
N PHE A 265 3.36 26.15 27.79
CA PHE A 265 4.25 24.99 27.86
C PHE A 265 3.55 23.73 27.36
N GLN A 266 2.32 23.49 27.77
CA GLN A 266 1.52 22.35 27.31
C GLN A 266 1.27 22.42 25.81
N ALA A 267 0.87 23.57 25.27
CA ALA A 267 0.65 23.74 23.83
C ALA A 267 1.92 23.47 23.00
N ILE A 268 3.08 23.90 23.48
CA ILE A 268 4.36 23.65 22.81
C ILE A 268 4.73 22.17 22.89
N THR A 269 4.52 21.53 24.02
CA THR A 269 4.82 20.10 24.22
C THR A 269 3.94 19.23 23.33
N ASP A 270 2.64 19.50 23.29
CA ASP A 270 1.70 18.78 22.43
C ASP A 270 2.06 18.91 20.95
N HIS A 271 2.38 20.14 20.52
CA HIS A 271 2.83 20.37 19.16
C HIS A 271 4.11 19.60 18.82
N TYR A 272 5.09 19.61 19.74
CA TYR A 272 6.36 18.90 19.53
C TYR A 272 6.15 17.39 19.39
N ILE A 273 5.34 16.79 20.25
CA ILE A 273 5.01 15.35 20.20
C ILE A 273 4.28 15.00 18.90
N GLN A 274 3.35 15.84 18.43
CA GLN A 274 2.69 15.63 17.14
C GLN A 274 3.67 15.69 15.96
N VAL A 275 4.60 16.63 15.97
CA VAL A 275 5.65 16.74 14.95
C VAL A 275 6.53 15.49 14.94
N LEU A 276 6.96 15.00 16.13
CA LEU A 276 7.76 13.78 16.23
C LEU A 276 6.99 12.55 15.75
N ASN A 277 5.73 12.43 16.12
CA ASN A 277 4.88 11.33 15.66
C ASN A 277 4.70 11.34 14.13
N CYS A 278 4.45 12.52 13.55
CA CYS A 278 4.42 12.67 12.10
C CYS A 278 5.75 12.26 11.45
N LYS A 279 6.90 12.70 12.01
CA LYS A 279 8.23 12.34 11.50
C LYS A 279 8.49 10.84 11.54
N GLN A 280 8.02 10.12 12.55
CA GLN A 280 8.11 8.65 12.61
C GLN A 280 7.16 7.99 11.60
N ASN A 281 5.97 8.53 11.39
CA ASN A 281 5.02 8.02 10.40
C ASN A 281 5.53 8.15 8.95
N CYS A 282 6.51 9.01 8.66
CA CYS A 282 7.16 9.08 7.35
C CYS A 282 7.75 7.75 6.89
N VAL A 283 8.21 6.90 7.82
CA VAL A 283 8.71 5.55 7.50
C VAL A 283 7.62 4.71 6.84
N THR A 284 6.42 4.70 7.43
CA THR A 284 5.26 3.98 6.90
C THR A 284 4.77 4.58 5.58
N GLU A 285 4.72 5.90 5.47
CA GLU A 285 4.30 6.59 4.25
C GLU A 285 5.19 6.24 3.07
N LEU A 286 6.52 6.29 3.25
CA LEU A 286 7.49 6.00 2.21
C LEU A 286 7.61 4.51 1.87
N ALA A 287 7.28 3.63 2.82
CA ALA A 287 7.19 2.19 2.59
C ALA A 287 5.87 1.75 1.95
N SER A 288 4.89 2.66 1.82
CA SER A 288 3.57 2.35 1.28
C SER A 288 3.56 2.44 -0.25
N HIS A 289 2.82 1.53 -0.87
CA HIS A 289 2.54 1.56 -2.30
C HIS A 289 1.04 1.38 -2.52
N PRO A 290 0.40 2.17 -3.39
CA PRO A 290 -1.05 2.14 -3.59
C PRO A 290 -1.64 0.77 -3.94
N SER A 291 -0.87 -0.08 -4.64
CA SER A 291 -1.30 -1.44 -5.01
C SER A 291 -1.13 -2.48 -3.89
N ARG A 292 -0.68 -2.08 -2.69
CA ARG A 292 -0.51 -2.97 -1.55
C ARG A 292 -1.37 -2.51 -0.38
N GLU A 293 -2.02 -3.45 0.27
CA GLU A 293 -2.83 -3.18 1.46
C GLU A 293 -1.97 -2.78 2.66
N LYS A 294 -0.75 -3.33 2.74
CA LYS A 294 0.19 -3.06 3.84
C LYS A 294 1.50 -2.47 3.31
N PRO A 295 2.13 -1.53 4.04
CA PRO A 295 3.46 -1.03 3.71
C PRO A 295 4.50 -2.16 3.72
N PHE A 296 5.64 -1.93 3.10
CA PHE A 296 6.79 -2.84 3.23
C PHE A 296 7.34 -2.77 4.65
N GLU A 297 7.40 -3.91 5.32
CA GLU A 297 8.03 -4.01 6.63
C GLU A 297 9.54 -3.79 6.52
N ASP A 298 10.10 -3.06 7.48
CA ASP A 298 11.54 -2.77 7.56
C ASP A 298 12.15 -2.32 6.22
N PHE A 299 11.49 -1.36 5.58
CA PHE A 299 11.79 -0.96 4.20
C PHE A 299 13.25 -0.53 4.00
N LEU A 300 13.78 0.33 4.89
CA LEU A 300 15.18 0.78 4.80
C LEU A 300 16.19 -0.36 5.05
N PRO A 301 16.09 -1.18 6.10
CA PRO A 301 16.96 -2.35 6.27
C PRO A 301 16.89 -3.33 5.09
N SER A 302 15.73 -3.50 4.46
CA SER A 302 15.58 -4.39 3.31
C SER A 302 16.47 -4.03 2.13
N HIS A 303 16.73 -2.73 1.88
CA HIS A 303 17.66 -2.31 0.84
C HIS A 303 19.07 -2.88 1.07
N TYR A 304 19.55 -2.81 2.31
CA TYR A 304 20.88 -3.33 2.67
C TYR A 304 20.93 -4.85 2.59
N ASN A 305 19.81 -5.52 2.87
CA ASN A 305 19.72 -6.96 2.72
C ASN A 305 19.84 -7.39 1.25
N TYR A 306 19.17 -6.72 0.32
CA TYR A 306 19.34 -6.99 -1.11
C TYR A 306 20.73 -6.60 -1.61
N LEU A 307 21.24 -5.43 -1.22
CA LEU A 307 22.53 -4.94 -1.67
C LEU A 307 23.70 -5.82 -1.22
N GLN A 308 23.71 -6.31 0.03
CA GLN A 308 24.81 -7.13 0.52
C GLN A 308 25.01 -8.40 -0.33
N PHE A 309 23.89 -9.04 -0.73
CA PHE A 309 23.96 -10.25 -1.54
C PHE A 309 24.22 -9.94 -3.03
N ALA A 310 23.66 -8.86 -3.55
CA ALA A 310 23.95 -8.41 -4.90
C ALA A 310 25.43 -8.04 -5.09
N TYR A 311 26.04 -7.33 -4.13
CA TYR A 311 27.47 -7.04 -4.13
C TYR A 311 28.34 -8.29 -4.00
N TYR A 312 27.91 -9.24 -3.19
CA TYR A 312 28.58 -10.54 -3.11
C TYR A 312 28.60 -11.26 -4.45
N ASN A 313 27.48 -11.32 -5.16
CA ASN A 313 27.36 -12.00 -6.45
C ASN A 313 28.23 -11.37 -7.57
N ILE A 314 28.48 -10.06 -7.48
CA ILE A 314 29.40 -9.39 -8.42
C ILE A 314 30.86 -9.38 -7.97
N GLY A 315 31.19 -10.04 -6.83
CA GLY A 315 32.53 -10.14 -6.28
C GLY A 315 33.03 -8.90 -5.53
N ASN A 316 32.16 -7.93 -5.24
CA ASN A 316 32.52 -6.74 -4.48
C ASN A 316 32.32 -6.96 -2.97
N TYR A 317 33.22 -7.72 -2.36
CA TYR A 317 33.12 -8.10 -0.95
C TYR A 317 33.22 -6.91 0.02
N THR A 318 33.91 -5.84 -0.37
CA THR A 318 34.03 -4.62 0.46
C THR A 318 32.66 -3.99 0.68
N GLN A 319 31.88 -3.79 -0.39
CA GLN A 319 30.54 -3.23 -0.30
C GLN A 319 29.54 -4.21 0.31
N ALA A 320 29.73 -5.52 0.08
CA ALA A 320 28.92 -6.55 0.71
C ALA A 320 29.06 -6.52 2.25
N VAL A 321 30.31 -6.40 2.76
CA VAL A 321 30.60 -6.24 4.20
C VAL A 321 29.99 -4.96 4.76
N GLU A 322 30.14 -3.84 4.06
CA GLU A 322 29.56 -2.54 4.47
C GLU A 322 28.05 -2.64 4.62
N CYS A 323 27.35 -3.20 3.60
CA CYS A 323 25.91 -3.37 3.63
C CYS A 323 25.45 -4.38 4.71
N ALA A 324 26.17 -5.49 4.89
CA ALA A 324 25.88 -6.46 5.94
C ALA A 324 26.00 -5.84 7.34
N LYS A 325 27.09 -5.10 7.60
CA LYS A 325 27.26 -4.36 8.86
C LYS A 325 26.20 -3.28 9.05
N THR A 326 25.77 -2.64 7.97
CA THR A 326 24.69 -1.63 8.02
C THR A 326 23.35 -2.24 8.36
N TYR A 327 23.03 -3.41 7.79
CA TYR A 327 21.82 -4.16 8.16
C TYR A 327 21.84 -4.59 9.63
N LEU A 328 22.99 -5.08 10.12
CA LEU A 328 23.17 -5.51 11.51
C LEU A 328 23.08 -4.35 12.53
N LEU A 329 23.11 -3.09 12.11
CA LEU A 329 22.75 -1.97 13.00
C LEU A 329 21.30 -2.07 13.45
N PHE A 330 20.41 -2.53 12.58
CA PHE A 330 18.98 -2.66 12.85
C PHE A 330 18.66 -4.02 13.50
N PHE A 331 19.25 -5.09 13.00
CA PHE A 331 19.02 -6.47 13.43
C PHE A 331 20.32 -7.14 13.88
N PRO A 332 20.88 -6.79 15.05
CA PRO A 332 22.20 -7.31 15.49
C PRO A 332 22.23 -8.82 15.70
N ASN A 333 21.08 -9.43 16.01
CA ASN A 333 20.94 -10.85 16.31
C ASN A 333 20.47 -11.69 15.10
N ASP A 334 20.45 -11.14 13.88
CA ASP A 334 20.10 -11.90 12.69
C ASP A 334 21.20 -12.93 12.38
N GLU A 335 20.88 -14.20 12.57
CA GLU A 335 21.83 -15.31 12.43
C GLU A 335 22.32 -15.46 10.99
N VAL A 336 21.42 -15.30 10.01
CA VAL A 336 21.76 -15.45 8.57
C VAL A 336 22.72 -14.34 8.15
N MET A 337 22.44 -13.10 8.53
CA MET A 337 23.30 -11.98 8.18
C MET A 337 24.65 -12.05 8.88
N ASN A 338 24.71 -12.53 10.13
CA ASN A 338 25.97 -12.77 10.83
C ASN A 338 26.81 -13.87 10.15
N GLN A 339 26.17 -14.93 9.65
CA GLN A 339 26.84 -15.98 8.88
C GLN A 339 27.36 -15.43 7.54
N ASN A 340 26.56 -14.64 6.82
CA ASN A 340 26.98 -13.99 5.58
C ASN A 340 28.17 -13.08 5.82
N LEU A 341 28.13 -12.25 6.86
CA LEU A 341 29.24 -11.36 7.23
C LEU A 341 30.51 -12.15 7.55
N ALA A 342 30.42 -13.24 8.29
CA ALA A 342 31.56 -14.12 8.58
C ALA A 342 32.16 -14.73 7.30
N TYR A 343 31.31 -15.14 6.37
CA TYR A 343 31.77 -15.66 5.08
C TYR A 343 32.48 -14.58 4.24
N TYR A 344 31.89 -13.37 4.15
CA TYR A 344 32.52 -12.25 3.43
C TYR A 344 33.84 -11.83 4.06
N ALA A 345 33.92 -11.87 5.40
CA ALA A 345 35.14 -11.60 6.14
C ALA A 345 36.25 -12.61 5.84
N ALA A 346 35.89 -13.89 5.68
CA ALA A 346 36.86 -14.94 5.31
C ALA A 346 37.39 -14.70 3.87
N MET A 347 36.58 -14.20 2.95
CA MET A 347 36.99 -13.89 1.58
C MET A 347 37.83 -12.61 1.47
N LEU A 348 37.53 -11.60 2.27
CA LEU A 348 38.18 -10.27 2.20
C LEU A 348 39.42 -10.17 3.10
N GLY A 349 39.49 -10.98 4.17
CA GLY A 349 40.47 -10.93 5.24
C GLY A 349 39.97 -10.15 6.46
N GLU A 350 40.26 -10.68 7.67
CA GLU A 350 39.73 -10.13 8.92
C GLU A 350 40.18 -8.67 9.21
N GLU A 351 41.43 -8.33 8.93
CA GLU A 351 41.95 -6.97 9.18
C GLU A 351 41.22 -5.94 8.32
N HIS A 352 41.03 -6.27 7.04
CA HIS A 352 40.33 -5.38 6.11
C HIS A 352 38.85 -5.26 6.50
N THR A 353 38.22 -6.35 6.88
CA THR A 353 36.83 -6.33 7.35
C THR A 353 36.63 -5.48 8.60
N ARG A 354 37.59 -5.45 9.53
CA ARG A 354 37.52 -4.60 10.73
C ARG A 354 37.57 -3.10 10.41
N SER A 355 38.27 -2.71 9.35
CA SER A 355 38.38 -1.31 8.93
C SER A 355 37.11 -0.77 8.27
N ILE A 356 36.24 -1.65 7.75
CA ILE A 356 34.98 -1.27 7.11
C ILE A 356 33.92 -1.06 8.20
N GLY A 357 33.38 0.14 8.32
CA GLY A 357 32.23 0.48 9.16
C GLY A 357 30.91 0.31 8.44
N PRO A 358 29.78 0.34 9.14
CA PRO A 358 28.47 0.51 8.53
C PRO A 358 28.33 1.93 7.95
N ARG A 359 27.39 2.13 7.02
CA ARG A 359 27.14 3.42 6.35
C ARG A 359 26.73 4.50 7.36
N GLU A 360 27.36 5.66 7.26
CA GLU A 360 27.14 6.76 8.20
C GLU A 360 25.69 7.27 8.16
N SER A 361 25.10 7.41 6.96
CA SER A 361 23.71 7.81 6.80
C SER A 361 22.71 6.90 7.55
N ALA A 362 22.99 5.60 7.61
CA ALA A 362 22.15 4.66 8.35
C ALA A 362 22.35 4.75 9.87
N LYS A 363 23.58 5.05 10.32
CA LYS A 363 23.86 5.29 11.74
C LYS A 363 23.13 6.54 12.24
N GLU A 364 23.25 7.65 11.51
CA GLU A 364 22.59 8.91 11.83
C GLU A 364 21.07 8.74 11.84
N TYR A 365 20.52 8.05 10.82
CA TYR A 365 19.09 7.71 10.75
C TYR A 365 18.65 6.95 12.00
N ARG A 366 19.36 5.85 12.34
CA ARG A 366 19.02 5.01 13.47
C ARG A 366 19.11 5.76 14.81
N GLN A 367 20.18 6.49 15.03
CA GLN A 367 20.41 7.26 16.25
C GLN A 367 19.29 8.30 16.46
N ARG A 368 18.98 9.07 15.41
CA ARG A 368 17.91 10.07 15.44
C ARG A 368 16.53 9.43 15.67
N SER A 369 16.23 8.33 14.97
CA SER A 369 14.96 7.62 15.14
C SER A 369 14.80 7.09 16.56
N LEU A 370 15.84 6.51 17.17
CA LEU A 370 15.79 6.03 18.55
C LEU A 370 15.52 7.15 19.54
N LEU A 371 16.21 8.28 19.42
CA LEU A 371 16.02 9.44 20.30
C LEU A 371 14.57 9.98 20.21
N GLU A 372 14.02 10.07 19.01
CA GLU A 372 12.65 10.50 18.80
C GLU A 372 11.64 9.50 19.39
N LYS A 373 11.90 8.20 19.23
CA LYS A 373 11.07 7.14 19.81
C LYS A 373 11.12 7.12 21.33
N GLU A 374 12.28 7.35 21.93
CA GLU A 374 12.40 7.50 23.39
C GLU A 374 11.49 8.60 23.91
N LEU A 375 11.45 9.75 23.25
CA LEU A 375 10.58 10.86 23.62
C LEU A 375 9.09 10.52 23.43
N LEU A 376 8.74 9.84 22.33
CA LEU A 376 7.36 9.44 22.04
C LEU A 376 6.87 8.35 23.01
N PHE A 377 7.71 7.39 23.35
CA PHE A 377 7.40 6.38 24.35
C PHE A 377 7.30 6.97 25.77
N PHE A 378 8.14 7.96 26.08
CA PHE A 378 8.00 8.70 27.34
C PHE A 378 6.65 9.44 27.39
N ALA A 379 6.26 10.10 26.30
CA ALA A 379 4.97 10.77 26.20
C ALA A 379 3.78 9.78 26.32
N TYR A 380 3.93 8.58 25.76
CA TYR A 380 2.95 7.50 25.93
C TYR A 380 2.82 7.04 27.39
N ASP A 381 3.94 6.82 28.07
CA ASP A 381 3.93 6.28 29.44
C ASP A 381 3.45 7.30 30.47
N VAL A 382 3.88 8.56 30.33
CA VAL A 382 3.60 9.61 31.32
C VAL A 382 2.29 10.36 31.03
N PHE A 383 2.00 10.67 29.75
CA PHE A 383 0.85 11.50 29.37
C PHE A 383 -0.27 10.72 28.68
N GLY A 384 -0.04 9.43 28.38
CA GLY A 384 -1.03 8.60 27.68
C GLY A 384 -1.23 8.96 26.21
N ILE A 385 -0.28 9.68 25.59
CA ILE A 385 -0.36 10.07 24.18
C ILE A 385 -0.10 8.84 23.31
N PRO A 386 -1.03 8.43 22.41
CA PRO A 386 -0.85 7.22 21.60
C PRO A 386 0.35 7.34 20.67
N PHE A 387 1.19 6.31 20.67
CA PHE A 387 2.28 6.14 19.71
C PHE A 387 2.33 4.68 19.23
N VAL A 388 2.40 4.48 17.93
CA VAL A 388 2.59 3.18 17.29
C VAL A 388 3.94 3.22 16.58
N ASP A 389 4.86 2.37 17.03
CA ASP A 389 6.18 2.27 16.41
C ASP A 389 6.05 1.67 15.00
N PRO A 390 6.53 2.35 13.94
CA PRO A 390 6.48 1.84 12.58
C PRO A 390 7.51 0.76 12.28
N ASP A 391 8.55 0.61 13.12
CA ASP A 391 9.69 -0.26 12.89
C ASP A 391 9.72 -1.47 13.82
N SER A 392 10.12 -2.63 13.32
CA SER A 392 10.29 -3.86 14.10
C SER A 392 11.65 -3.95 14.80
N TRP A 393 12.64 -3.17 14.36
CA TRP A 393 14.02 -3.20 14.84
C TRP A 393 14.27 -2.38 16.12
N THR A 394 13.26 -1.70 16.64
CA THR A 394 13.41 -0.88 17.87
C THR A 394 13.81 -1.76 19.05
N PRO A 395 14.93 -1.43 19.77
CA PRO A 395 15.36 -2.21 20.91
C PRO A 395 14.31 -2.24 22.02
N GLU A 396 14.13 -3.40 22.66
CA GLU A 396 13.16 -3.58 23.76
C GLU A 396 13.43 -2.62 24.94
N GLU A 397 14.66 -2.19 25.14
CA GLU A 397 15.07 -1.27 26.20
C GLU A 397 14.44 0.12 26.07
N VAL A 398 14.12 0.54 24.84
CA VAL A 398 13.48 1.82 24.52
C VAL A 398 11.97 1.76 24.73
N ILE A 399 11.38 0.59 24.63
CA ILE A 399 9.93 0.38 24.72
C ILE A 399 9.50 0.33 26.20
N PRO A 400 8.50 1.11 26.66
CA PRO A 400 8.01 1.06 28.03
C PRO A 400 7.55 -0.35 28.44
N LYS A 401 7.88 -0.77 29.66
CA LYS A 401 7.53 -2.11 30.17
C LYS A 401 6.04 -2.43 30.06
N ARG A 402 5.18 -1.47 30.35
CA ARG A 402 3.71 -1.62 30.19
C ARG A 402 3.31 -1.98 28.76
N LEU A 403 3.96 -1.36 27.78
CA LEU A 403 3.69 -1.63 26.37
C LEU A 403 4.26 -2.98 25.95
N GLN A 404 5.47 -3.34 26.42
CA GLN A 404 6.05 -4.67 26.21
C GLN A 404 5.15 -5.77 26.76
N GLU A 405 4.65 -5.63 27.99
CA GLU A 405 3.74 -6.58 28.64
C GLU A 405 2.41 -6.69 27.87
N LYS A 406 1.87 -5.56 27.41
CA LYS A 406 0.67 -5.52 26.57
C LYS A 406 0.89 -6.23 25.24
N GLN A 407 1.97 -5.90 24.53
CA GLN A 407 2.31 -6.54 23.26
C GLN A 407 2.58 -8.04 23.42
N LYS A 408 3.25 -8.44 24.52
CA LYS A 408 3.47 -9.85 24.85
C LYS A 408 2.16 -10.57 25.07
N SER A 409 1.27 -10.01 25.88
CA SER A 409 -0.08 -10.56 26.12
C SER A 409 -0.91 -10.65 24.85
N GLU A 410 -0.84 -9.65 23.97
CA GLU A 410 -1.52 -9.67 22.66
C GLU A 410 -0.95 -10.75 21.75
N ARG A 411 0.38 -10.89 21.68
CA ARG A 411 1.03 -11.97 20.92
C ARG A 411 0.68 -13.36 21.45
N GLU A 412 0.72 -13.55 22.77
CA GLU A 412 0.34 -14.81 23.42
C GLU A 412 -1.14 -15.14 23.15
N THR A 413 -2.01 -14.12 23.17
CA THR A 413 -3.41 -14.27 22.85
C THR A 413 -3.62 -14.61 21.38
N ALA A 414 -2.92 -13.95 20.47
CA ALA A 414 -2.96 -14.24 19.03
C ALA A 414 -2.44 -15.65 18.72
N VAL A 415 -1.35 -16.08 19.36
CA VAL A 415 -0.82 -17.46 19.23
C VAL A 415 -1.83 -18.47 19.76
N ARG A 416 -2.44 -18.21 20.92
CA ARG A 416 -3.48 -19.11 21.47
C ARG A 416 -4.68 -19.21 20.55
N ILE A 417 -5.19 -18.08 20.04
CA ILE A 417 -6.30 -18.05 19.08
C ILE A 417 -5.92 -18.81 17.79
N SER A 418 -4.70 -18.61 17.28
CA SER A 418 -4.21 -19.34 16.12
C SER A 418 -4.10 -20.85 16.36
N GLN A 419 -3.65 -21.25 17.55
CA GLN A 419 -3.60 -22.65 17.94
C GLN A 419 -5.01 -23.24 18.12
N GLU A 420 -5.94 -22.52 18.72
CA GLU A 420 -7.35 -22.92 18.87
C GLU A 420 -8.00 -23.08 17.49
N ILE A 421 -7.77 -22.14 16.56
CA ILE A 421 -8.25 -22.24 15.17
C ILE A 421 -7.61 -23.46 14.49
N GLY A 422 -6.30 -23.67 14.66
CA GLY A 422 -5.59 -24.83 14.12
C GLY A 422 -6.11 -26.17 14.69
N ASN A 423 -6.45 -26.21 15.97
CA ASN A 423 -7.04 -27.39 16.60
C ASN A 423 -8.48 -27.63 16.13
N LEU A 424 -9.28 -26.57 16.02
CA LEU A 424 -10.64 -26.64 15.43
C LEU A 424 -10.60 -27.12 13.98
N MET A 425 -9.64 -26.62 13.19
CA MET A 425 -9.46 -27.10 11.82
C MET A 425 -9.12 -28.59 11.77
N LYS A 426 -8.21 -29.05 12.63
CA LYS A 426 -7.88 -30.49 12.74
C LYS A 426 -9.07 -31.32 13.22
N GLU A 427 -9.85 -30.81 14.15
CA GLU A 427 -11.08 -31.46 14.63
C GLU A 427 -12.12 -31.54 13.51
N ILE A 428 -12.28 -30.48 12.72
CA ILE A 428 -13.12 -30.46 11.52
C ILE A 428 -12.59 -31.46 10.47
N GLU A 429 -11.28 -31.50 10.23
CA GLU A 429 -10.68 -32.48 9.31
C GLU A 429 -10.92 -33.90 9.77
N THR A 430 -10.73 -34.21 11.07
CA THR A 430 -11.00 -35.54 11.62
C THR A 430 -12.48 -35.90 11.57
N LEU A 431 -13.39 -34.96 11.87
CA LEU A 431 -14.82 -35.15 11.73
C LEU A 431 -15.24 -35.35 10.28
N VAL A 432 -14.62 -34.64 9.34
CA VAL A 432 -14.84 -34.84 7.90
C VAL A 432 -14.30 -36.18 7.45
N GLU A 433 -13.13 -36.61 7.93
CA GLU A 433 -12.57 -37.95 7.64
C GLU A 433 -13.43 -39.08 8.24
N GLU A 434 -13.87 -38.92 9.48
CA GLU A 434 -14.77 -39.89 10.13
C GLU A 434 -16.10 -39.97 9.39
N LYS A 435 -16.70 -38.81 9.06
CA LYS A 435 -17.93 -38.76 8.26
C LYS A 435 -17.76 -39.26 6.83
N THR A 436 -16.58 -39.06 6.24
CA THR A 436 -16.24 -39.59 4.92
C THR A 436 -16.05 -41.10 4.97
N LYS A 437 -15.46 -41.63 6.06
CA LYS A 437 -15.38 -43.08 6.30
C LYS A 437 -16.76 -43.70 6.58
N GLU A 438 -17.63 -43.04 7.35
CA GLU A 438 -19.02 -43.43 7.53
C GLU A 438 -19.83 -43.35 6.23
N SER A 439 -19.53 -42.34 5.35
CA SER A 439 -20.22 -42.17 4.07
C SER A 439 -19.86 -43.25 3.03
N LEU A 440 -18.78 -43.99 3.21
CA LEU A 440 -18.45 -45.16 2.36
C LEU A 440 -19.48 -46.31 2.55
N ASP A 441 -20.24 -46.29 3.63
CA ASP A 441 -21.33 -47.26 3.86
C ASP A 441 -22.72 -46.75 3.39
N VAL A 442 -22.81 -45.49 2.96
CA VAL A 442 -24.05 -44.84 2.45
C VAL A 442 -24.54 -45.48 1.13
N SER A 443 -23.67 -46.19 0.41
CA SER A 443 -24.08 -46.92 -0.79
C SER A 443 -25.17 -48.01 -0.51
N ARG A 444 -25.36 -48.39 0.76
CA ARG A 444 -26.40 -49.31 1.20
C ARG A 444 -27.70 -48.62 1.65
N LEU A 445 -27.68 -47.31 1.88
CA LEU A 445 -28.78 -46.54 2.45
C LEU A 445 -29.59 -45.73 1.42
N THR A 446 -29.06 -45.53 0.20
CA THR A 446 -29.73 -44.76 -0.83
C THR A 446 -30.66 -45.59 -1.68
N ARG A 447 -31.95 -45.38 -1.53
CA ARG A 447 -33.00 -45.98 -2.37
C ARG A 447 -33.43 -44.94 -3.42
N GLU A 448 -33.00 -45.11 -4.67
CA GLU A 448 -33.43 -44.24 -5.77
C GLU A 448 -34.93 -44.31 -6.05
N GLY A 449 -35.51 -43.25 -6.61
CA GLY A 449 -36.90 -43.19 -7.04
C GLY A 449 -37.84 -42.59 -6.00
N GLY A 450 -37.34 -41.73 -5.12
CA GLY A 450 -38.19 -40.90 -4.26
C GLY A 450 -38.93 -39.81 -5.05
N PRO A 451 -39.92 -39.14 -4.42
CA PRO A 451 -40.75 -38.14 -5.09
C PRO A 451 -39.92 -36.91 -5.51
N LEU A 452 -40.20 -36.40 -6.71
CA LEU A 452 -39.65 -35.11 -7.19
C LEU A 452 -40.54 -34.00 -6.61
N LEU A 453 -40.10 -33.33 -5.58
CA LEU A 453 -40.90 -32.42 -4.72
C LEU A 453 -41.53 -31.22 -5.44
N TYR A 454 -41.15 -30.93 -6.68
CA TYR A 454 -41.60 -29.75 -7.43
C TYR A 454 -42.21 -30.18 -8.76
N GLU A 455 -43.26 -29.49 -9.18
CA GLU A 455 -43.89 -29.70 -10.47
C GLU A 455 -42.97 -29.30 -11.63
N GLY A 456 -43.06 -29.99 -12.76
CA GLY A 456 -42.29 -29.71 -13.97
C GLY A 456 -40.88 -30.32 -13.99
N ILE A 457 -40.46 -31.00 -12.92
CA ILE A 457 -39.18 -31.72 -12.90
C ILE A 457 -39.37 -33.13 -13.42
N SER A 458 -38.59 -33.55 -14.37
CA SER A 458 -38.57 -34.89 -14.95
C SER A 458 -37.21 -35.56 -14.82
N LEU A 459 -37.21 -36.85 -14.58
CA LEU A 459 -36.01 -37.68 -14.53
C LEU A 459 -35.63 -38.09 -15.95
N THR A 460 -34.49 -37.60 -16.45
CA THR A 460 -33.97 -37.93 -17.78
C THR A 460 -33.13 -39.20 -17.77
N MET A 461 -32.22 -39.32 -16.80
CA MET A 461 -31.35 -40.49 -16.65
C MET A 461 -31.19 -40.84 -15.16
N ASN A 462 -31.33 -42.13 -14.84
CA ASN A 462 -31.04 -42.68 -13.50
C ASN A 462 -29.61 -43.28 -13.43
N SER A 463 -29.19 -43.72 -12.24
CA SER A 463 -27.86 -44.31 -12.03
C SER A 463 -27.57 -45.50 -12.95
N LYS A 464 -28.60 -46.32 -13.27
CA LYS A 464 -28.44 -47.48 -14.15
C LYS A 464 -28.10 -47.07 -15.59
N LEU A 465 -28.77 -46.05 -16.12
CA LEU A 465 -28.50 -45.50 -17.46
C LEU A 465 -27.16 -44.81 -17.56
N LEU A 466 -26.69 -44.24 -16.43
CA LEU A 466 -25.41 -43.54 -16.33
C LEU A 466 -24.24 -44.47 -15.97
N ASN A 467 -24.42 -45.80 -16.01
CA ASN A 467 -23.41 -46.79 -15.67
C ASN A 467 -22.67 -46.52 -14.34
N GLY A 468 -23.45 -46.23 -13.28
CA GLY A 468 -22.89 -45.94 -11.97
C GLY A 468 -23.90 -46.07 -10.86
N SER A 469 -23.58 -45.60 -9.66
CA SER A 469 -24.48 -45.48 -8.52
C SER A 469 -24.58 -44.03 -8.08
N GLN A 470 -25.71 -43.63 -7.52
CA GLN A 470 -25.95 -42.28 -6.98
C GLN A 470 -25.75 -41.14 -8.01
N ARG A 471 -26.14 -41.39 -9.25
CA ARG A 471 -26.07 -40.43 -10.36
C ARG A 471 -27.46 -40.26 -10.97
N VAL A 472 -27.77 -39.00 -11.29
CA VAL A 472 -29.07 -38.68 -11.88
C VAL A 472 -28.93 -37.44 -12.76
N VAL A 473 -29.69 -37.45 -13.87
CA VAL A 473 -29.90 -36.26 -14.70
C VAL A 473 -31.39 -35.94 -14.64
N MET A 474 -31.71 -34.72 -14.32
CA MET A 474 -33.05 -34.18 -14.18
C MET A 474 -33.22 -32.95 -15.03
N ASP A 475 -34.33 -32.82 -15.73
CA ASP A 475 -34.74 -31.64 -16.49
C ASP A 475 -35.80 -30.84 -15.72
N GLY A 476 -35.91 -29.54 -16.01
CA GLY A 476 -36.93 -28.68 -15.43
C GLY A 476 -36.61 -28.21 -13.99
N VAL A 477 -35.39 -28.45 -13.48
CA VAL A 477 -35.01 -28.05 -12.12
C VAL A 477 -34.95 -26.52 -12.00
N ILE A 478 -34.47 -25.83 -13.05
CA ILE A 478 -34.51 -24.38 -13.20
C ILE A 478 -35.21 -23.99 -14.49
N SER A 479 -35.92 -22.88 -14.48
CA SER A 479 -36.54 -22.29 -15.65
C SER A 479 -35.52 -21.52 -16.49
N ASP A 480 -35.83 -21.25 -17.75
CA ASP A 480 -35.00 -20.42 -18.64
C ASP A 480 -34.76 -19.03 -18.07
N HIS A 481 -35.75 -18.45 -17.41
CA HIS A 481 -35.64 -17.16 -16.75
C HIS A 481 -34.67 -17.23 -15.56
N GLU A 482 -34.77 -18.24 -14.70
CA GLU A 482 -33.84 -18.45 -13.58
C GLU A 482 -32.41 -18.68 -14.08
N CYS A 483 -32.24 -19.41 -15.18
CA CYS A 483 -30.94 -19.65 -15.82
C CYS A 483 -30.33 -18.36 -16.32
N GLN A 484 -31.08 -17.50 -17.01
CA GLN A 484 -30.63 -16.20 -17.48
C GLN A 484 -30.24 -15.27 -16.33
N GLU A 485 -31.00 -15.25 -15.24
CA GLU A 485 -30.67 -14.44 -14.07
C GLU A 485 -29.40 -14.93 -13.36
N LEU A 486 -29.18 -16.24 -13.27
CA LEU A 486 -27.94 -16.82 -12.73
C LEU A 486 -26.73 -16.52 -13.64
N GLN A 487 -26.92 -16.51 -14.96
CA GLN A 487 -25.86 -16.07 -15.90
C GLN A 487 -25.50 -14.60 -15.71
N ARG A 488 -26.50 -13.72 -15.56
CA ARG A 488 -26.27 -12.29 -15.29
C ARG A 488 -25.53 -12.09 -13.96
N LEU A 489 -25.99 -12.79 -12.92
CA LEU A 489 -25.32 -12.76 -11.62
C LEU A 489 -23.87 -13.23 -11.72
N THR A 490 -23.62 -14.32 -12.45
CA THR A 490 -22.27 -14.87 -12.63
C THR A 490 -21.34 -13.87 -13.33
N ASN A 491 -21.82 -13.24 -14.40
CA ASN A 491 -21.01 -12.26 -15.16
C ASN A 491 -20.61 -11.05 -14.32
N VAL A 492 -21.47 -10.62 -13.38
CA VAL A 492 -21.18 -9.48 -12.51
C VAL A 492 -20.36 -9.88 -11.26
N ALA A 493 -20.69 -11.05 -10.68
CA ALA A 493 -20.15 -11.43 -9.37
C ALA A 493 -18.88 -12.27 -9.44
N ALA A 494 -18.62 -13.00 -10.54
CA ALA A 494 -17.55 -13.99 -10.61
C ALA A 494 -16.15 -13.37 -10.48
N THR A 495 -15.94 -12.19 -11.03
CA THR A 495 -14.65 -11.47 -10.95
C THR A 495 -14.33 -10.96 -9.54
N SER A 496 -15.35 -10.62 -8.75
CA SER A 496 -15.27 -10.23 -7.33
C SER A 496 -15.53 -11.43 -6.40
N GLY A 497 -15.57 -12.64 -6.96
CA GLY A 497 -15.88 -13.87 -6.26
C GLY A 497 -14.70 -14.41 -5.45
N ASP A 498 -14.99 -15.47 -4.70
CA ASP A 498 -14.07 -16.17 -3.82
C ASP A 498 -13.55 -17.49 -4.41
N GLY A 499 -13.91 -17.83 -5.65
CA GLY A 499 -13.54 -19.06 -6.33
C GLY A 499 -12.67 -18.87 -7.57
N TYR A 500 -11.71 -19.75 -7.78
CA TYR A 500 -10.79 -19.87 -8.92
C TYR A 500 -9.90 -18.64 -9.23
N ARG A 501 -10.29 -17.44 -8.90
CA ARG A 501 -9.51 -16.17 -8.99
C ARG A 501 -8.70 -15.97 -10.28
N GLY A 502 -9.25 -16.38 -11.43
CA GLY A 502 -8.58 -16.28 -12.72
C GLY A 502 -7.49 -17.33 -12.96
N GLN A 503 -7.46 -18.42 -12.18
CA GLN A 503 -6.52 -19.52 -12.41
C GLN A 503 -6.83 -20.25 -13.72
N THR A 504 -5.78 -20.70 -14.39
CA THR A 504 -5.87 -21.54 -15.58
C THR A 504 -5.87 -23.00 -15.19
N SER A 505 -6.60 -23.83 -15.94
CA SER A 505 -6.54 -25.28 -15.76
C SER A 505 -5.27 -25.85 -16.43
N PRO A 506 -4.60 -26.86 -15.82
CA PRO A 506 -3.49 -27.55 -16.49
C PRO A 506 -3.92 -28.24 -17.80
N HIS A 507 -5.20 -28.54 -17.96
CA HIS A 507 -5.76 -29.16 -19.18
C HIS A 507 -6.26 -28.16 -20.21
N THR A 508 -6.42 -26.88 -19.86
CA THR A 508 -6.96 -25.82 -20.69
C THR A 508 -6.21 -24.50 -20.42
N PRO A 509 -4.94 -24.39 -20.83
CA PRO A 509 -4.06 -23.28 -20.43
C PRO A 509 -4.52 -21.90 -20.96
N ASN A 510 -5.38 -21.90 -22.00
CA ASN A 510 -5.93 -20.67 -22.58
C ASN A 510 -7.24 -20.20 -21.91
N GLU A 511 -7.70 -20.91 -20.90
CA GLU A 511 -8.96 -20.63 -20.24
C GLU A 511 -8.73 -20.18 -18.80
N LYS A 512 -9.41 -19.12 -18.41
CA LYS A 512 -9.44 -18.62 -17.03
C LYS A 512 -10.79 -18.88 -16.40
N PHE A 513 -10.76 -19.29 -15.16
CA PHE A 513 -11.95 -19.59 -14.38
C PHE A 513 -12.11 -18.59 -13.24
N TYR A 514 -13.32 -18.06 -13.12
CA TYR A 514 -13.75 -17.21 -12.00
C TYR A 514 -14.98 -17.84 -11.37
N GLY A 515 -15.12 -17.74 -10.09
CA GLY A 515 -16.24 -18.34 -9.40
C GLY A 515 -16.70 -17.54 -8.18
N VAL A 516 -17.97 -17.66 -7.86
CA VAL A 516 -18.57 -17.04 -6.69
C VAL A 516 -19.40 -18.07 -5.91
N THR A 517 -19.16 -18.16 -4.59
CA THR A 517 -19.98 -18.99 -3.70
C THR A 517 -21.33 -18.32 -3.40
N VAL A 518 -22.29 -19.10 -2.95
CA VAL A 518 -23.61 -18.59 -2.48
C VAL A 518 -23.42 -17.53 -1.39
N PHE A 519 -22.53 -17.81 -0.42
CA PHE A 519 -22.28 -16.90 0.70
C PHE A 519 -21.71 -15.55 0.21
N LYS A 520 -20.72 -15.61 -0.68
CA LYS A 520 -20.12 -14.40 -1.25
C LYS A 520 -21.11 -13.62 -2.11
N ALA A 521 -21.94 -14.31 -2.90
CA ALA A 521 -22.99 -13.68 -3.72
C ALA A 521 -24.01 -12.94 -2.84
N LEU A 522 -24.46 -13.55 -1.73
CA LEU A 522 -25.37 -12.91 -0.78
C LEU A 522 -24.72 -11.68 -0.13
N LYS A 523 -23.44 -11.76 0.25
CA LYS A 523 -22.69 -10.63 0.80
C LYS A 523 -22.57 -9.49 -0.21
N LEU A 524 -22.24 -9.78 -1.46
CA LEU A 524 -22.20 -8.78 -2.54
C LEU A 524 -23.58 -8.14 -2.79
N GLY A 525 -24.66 -8.93 -2.63
CA GLY A 525 -26.02 -8.42 -2.69
C GLY A 525 -26.37 -7.47 -1.55
N GLN A 526 -25.94 -7.78 -0.32
CA GLN A 526 -26.11 -6.90 0.84
C GLN A 526 -25.28 -5.60 0.70
N GLU A 527 -24.09 -5.68 0.08
CA GLU A 527 -23.23 -4.53 -0.22
C GLU A 527 -23.74 -3.71 -1.42
N GLY A 528 -24.82 -4.12 -2.08
CA GLY A 528 -25.38 -3.43 -3.26
C GLY A 528 -24.56 -3.58 -4.54
N LYS A 529 -23.55 -4.46 -4.57
CA LYS A 529 -22.68 -4.70 -5.74
C LYS A 529 -23.35 -5.60 -6.79
N VAL A 530 -24.29 -6.40 -6.39
CA VAL A 530 -25.14 -7.20 -7.27
C VAL A 530 -26.60 -7.09 -6.82
N PRO A 531 -27.60 -7.35 -7.69
CA PRO A 531 -28.99 -7.35 -7.26
C PRO A 531 -29.23 -8.39 -6.17
N LEU A 532 -29.73 -7.97 -5.02
CA LEU A 532 -29.97 -8.86 -3.89
C LEU A 532 -30.96 -9.99 -4.25
N GLN A 533 -31.93 -9.69 -5.12
CA GLN A 533 -32.88 -10.68 -5.60
C GLN A 533 -32.20 -11.81 -6.40
N SER A 534 -31.20 -11.49 -7.24
CA SER A 534 -30.46 -12.50 -8.02
C SER A 534 -29.57 -13.35 -7.09
N ALA A 535 -28.98 -12.76 -6.04
CA ALA A 535 -28.21 -13.50 -5.04
C ALA A 535 -29.12 -14.43 -4.22
N HIS A 536 -30.34 -14.00 -3.86
CA HIS A 536 -31.33 -14.84 -3.21
C HIS A 536 -31.84 -15.95 -4.14
N LEU A 537 -32.01 -15.67 -5.44
CA LEU A 537 -32.35 -16.70 -6.42
C LEU A 537 -31.31 -17.81 -6.44
N TYR A 538 -30.00 -17.44 -6.43
CA TYR A 538 -28.92 -18.42 -6.38
C TYR A 538 -29.02 -19.32 -5.14
N TYR A 539 -29.25 -18.72 -3.96
CA TYR A 539 -29.48 -19.49 -2.74
C TYR A 539 -30.70 -20.43 -2.85
N ASN A 540 -31.83 -19.93 -3.34
CA ASN A 540 -33.06 -20.69 -3.47
C ASN A 540 -32.91 -21.86 -4.45
N VAL A 541 -32.24 -21.66 -5.58
CA VAL A 541 -31.94 -22.72 -6.55
C VAL A 541 -31.04 -23.80 -5.92
N THR A 542 -30.00 -23.39 -5.19
CA THR A 542 -29.11 -24.32 -4.52
C THR A 542 -29.85 -25.17 -3.48
N GLU A 543 -30.71 -24.54 -2.68
CA GLU A 543 -31.55 -25.22 -1.68
C GLU A 543 -32.61 -26.12 -2.33
N LYS A 544 -33.18 -25.70 -3.45
CA LYS A 544 -34.11 -26.51 -4.25
C LYS A 544 -33.44 -27.81 -4.72
N VAL A 545 -32.22 -27.70 -5.28
CA VAL A 545 -31.46 -28.88 -5.72
C VAL A 545 -31.16 -29.82 -4.54
N ARG A 546 -30.72 -29.27 -3.40
CA ARG A 546 -30.45 -30.06 -2.19
C ARG A 546 -31.64 -30.88 -1.77
N ARG A 547 -32.84 -30.28 -1.68
CA ARG A 547 -34.07 -30.95 -1.30
C ARG A 547 -34.53 -32.00 -2.31
N ILE A 548 -34.35 -31.71 -3.61
CA ILE A 548 -34.66 -32.70 -4.66
C ILE A 548 -33.79 -33.94 -4.49
N MET A 549 -32.48 -33.75 -4.25
CA MET A 549 -31.54 -34.87 -4.08
C MET A 549 -31.86 -35.70 -2.83
N GLU A 550 -32.16 -35.06 -1.68
CA GLU A 550 -32.58 -35.74 -0.46
C GLU A 550 -33.82 -36.61 -0.68
N SER A 551 -34.81 -36.03 -1.35
CA SER A 551 -36.08 -36.72 -1.63
C SER A 551 -35.91 -37.87 -2.63
N TYR A 552 -35.23 -37.62 -3.75
CA TYR A 552 -35.02 -38.61 -4.80
C TYR A 552 -34.24 -39.84 -4.32
N PHE A 553 -33.16 -39.63 -3.57
CA PHE A 553 -32.35 -40.69 -2.99
C PHE A 553 -32.87 -41.20 -1.64
N ARG A 554 -34.01 -40.67 -1.15
CA ARG A 554 -34.65 -41.05 0.13
C ARG A 554 -33.66 -41.09 1.29
N LEU A 555 -32.92 -40.02 1.44
CA LEU A 555 -31.90 -39.93 2.48
C LEU A 555 -32.56 -39.72 3.85
N ASP A 556 -32.13 -40.50 4.84
CA ASP A 556 -32.60 -40.39 6.23
C ASP A 556 -31.96 -39.22 6.98
N THR A 557 -30.84 -38.70 6.45
CA THR A 557 -30.11 -37.57 7.00
C THR A 557 -30.09 -36.39 6.03
N PRO A 558 -30.18 -35.13 6.52
CA PRO A 558 -30.13 -33.95 5.65
C PRO A 558 -28.76 -33.79 4.99
N LEU A 559 -28.75 -33.34 3.74
CA LEU A 559 -27.51 -32.94 3.05
C LEU A 559 -27.12 -31.52 3.44
N TYR A 560 -25.84 -31.29 3.51
CA TYR A 560 -25.26 -29.96 3.72
C TYR A 560 -24.36 -29.58 2.55
N PHE A 561 -24.34 -28.30 2.20
CA PHE A 561 -23.42 -27.83 1.18
C PHE A 561 -22.03 -27.69 1.78
N SER A 562 -21.09 -28.47 1.31
CA SER A 562 -19.67 -28.24 1.59
C SER A 562 -19.08 -27.19 0.63
N TYR A 563 -19.62 -27.09 -0.57
CA TYR A 563 -19.10 -26.21 -1.62
C TYR A 563 -20.17 -25.98 -2.70
N SER A 564 -20.40 -24.72 -3.06
CA SER A 564 -21.29 -24.32 -4.16
C SER A 564 -20.71 -23.14 -4.90
N HIS A 565 -20.49 -23.25 -6.21
CA HIS A 565 -19.95 -22.17 -7.03
C HIS A 565 -20.76 -21.97 -8.31
N LEU A 566 -21.08 -20.71 -8.62
CA LEU A 566 -21.30 -20.27 -9.99
C LEU A 566 -19.94 -19.97 -10.62
N VAL A 567 -19.65 -20.58 -11.76
CA VAL A 567 -18.33 -20.49 -12.42
C VAL A 567 -18.49 -19.82 -13.77
N CYS A 568 -17.68 -18.79 -14.03
CA CYS A 568 -17.49 -18.17 -15.32
C CYS A 568 -16.17 -18.68 -15.93
N ARG A 569 -16.22 -19.17 -17.17
CA ARG A 569 -15.09 -19.61 -17.97
C ARG A 569 -14.87 -18.61 -19.09
N THR A 570 -13.69 -17.99 -19.13
CA THR A 570 -13.31 -17.04 -20.16
C THR A 570 -12.20 -17.63 -21.02
N ILE A 571 -12.29 -17.47 -22.33
CA ILE A 571 -11.24 -17.87 -23.27
C ILE A 571 -10.39 -16.65 -23.55
N GLY A 572 -9.10 -16.71 -23.22
CA GLY A 572 -8.14 -15.67 -23.60
C GLY A 572 -7.98 -15.56 -25.13
N PRO A 573 -7.53 -14.44 -25.68
CA PRO A 573 -7.26 -14.31 -27.10
C PRO A 573 -6.29 -15.42 -27.51
N ARG A 574 -6.63 -16.15 -28.59
CA ARG A 574 -5.72 -17.14 -29.20
C ARG A 574 -4.46 -16.39 -29.60
N GLY A 575 -3.33 -16.74 -28.99
CA GLY A 575 -2.03 -16.28 -29.49
C GLY A 575 -1.89 -16.64 -30.99
N PRO A 576 -1.08 -15.90 -31.78
CA PRO A 576 -0.91 -16.15 -33.18
C PRO A 576 -0.50 -17.60 -33.38
N GLY A 577 -1.28 -18.32 -34.17
CA GLY A 577 -1.13 -19.75 -34.40
C GLY A 577 0.29 -20.08 -34.89
N ARG A 578 0.93 -21.03 -34.21
CA ARG A 578 1.94 -21.84 -34.88
C ARG A 578 1.20 -22.64 -35.95
N GLU A 579 1.43 -22.32 -37.20
CA GLU A 579 1.13 -23.19 -38.31
C GLU A 579 1.91 -24.50 -38.07
N GLU A 580 1.17 -25.60 -37.95
CA GLU A 580 1.74 -26.92 -38.00
C GLU A 580 2.24 -27.13 -39.44
N GLY A 581 3.56 -27.18 -39.60
CA GLY A 581 4.22 -27.72 -40.78
C GLY A 581 4.71 -29.15 -40.50
#